data_426a64b96182c8cc46df7a2e53cd673a
#
_entry.id   426a64b96182c8cc46df7a2e53cd673a
#
_cell.length_a   1.000
_cell.length_b   1.000
_cell.length_c   1.000
_cell.angle_alpha   90.00
_cell.angle_beta   90.00
_cell.angle_gamma   90.00
#
_symmetry.space_group_name_H-M   'P 1'
#
loop_
_entity.id
_entity.type
_entity.pdbx_description
1 polymer ?
#
loop_
_entity_poly.entity_id
_entity_poly.type
_entity_poly.pdbx_seq_one_letter_code
_entity_poly.pdbx_strand_id
1 'polypeptide(L)'
;MVRVDYLVKLGVVGLLVSMGGLGCGSGKPSSEPAASIGQLRTIAIAYGKATTELERPPQNKAELMLYLKDLAKGYDDPADILRSKVDGEEFVIHYGVDFRDVAGKDADMPVLAYEKYGKDGKRAVLLFRFPFVKTDEDFANCKFPPGYKSPL
;
A
#
# COMPACT_ATOMS: atom_id res chain seq x y z
N MET A 1 38.49 65.83 17.71
CA MET A 1 37.69 65.66 18.93
C MET A 1 36.25 66.08 18.58
N VAL A 2 35.46 65.19 18.09
CA VAL A 2 34.08 65.46 17.67
C VAL A 2 33.20 64.35 18.27
N ARG A 3 32.32 64.75 19.19
CA ARG A 3 31.27 63.90 19.74
C ARG A 3 30.10 63.92 18.76
N VAL A 4 29.58 62.73 18.45
CA VAL A 4 28.33 62.59 17.75
C VAL A 4 27.38 61.76 18.65
N ASP A 5 26.39 62.47 19.20
CA ASP A 5 25.30 61.89 19.93
C ASP A 5 24.29 61.26 18.96
N TYR A 6 24.03 59.97 19.08
CA TYR A 6 22.94 59.28 18.38
C TYR A 6 21.77 59.03 19.34
N LEU A 7 20.71 59.74 19.09
CA LEU A 7 19.39 59.59 19.72
C LEU A 7 18.80 58.24 19.28
N VAL A 8 18.60 57.40 20.26
CA VAL A 8 17.85 56.10 20.09
C VAL A 8 16.35 56.43 20.18
N LYS A 9 15.65 56.31 19.04
CA LYS A 9 14.18 56.27 19.02
C LYS A 9 13.72 54.85 19.32
N LEU A 10 13.10 54.66 20.49
CA LEU A 10 12.34 53.48 20.83
C LEU A 10 11.07 53.41 19.95
N GLY A 11 11.03 52.48 19.01
CA GLY A 11 9.82 52.07 18.33
C GLY A 11 9.30 50.79 19.00
N VAL A 12 8.22 50.90 19.75
CA VAL A 12 7.47 49.77 20.30
C VAL A 12 6.67 49.17 19.14
N VAL A 13 7.13 48.04 18.61
CA VAL A 13 6.36 47.24 17.66
C VAL A 13 5.63 46.19 18.46
N GLY A 14 4.30 46.35 18.55
CA GLY A 14 3.40 45.38 19.17
C GLY A 14 3.36 44.07 18.36
N LEU A 15 3.85 43.00 18.99
CA LEU A 15 3.79 41.64 18.42
C LEU A 15 2.43 41.06 18.75
N LEU A 16 1.49 41.09 17.81
CA LEU A 16 0.24 40.33 17.85
C LEU A 16 0.56 38.85 17.59
N VAL A 17 0.68 38.06 18.65
CA VAL A 17 0.76 36.62 18.56
C VAL A 17 -0.66 36.09 18.33
N SER A 18 -0.99 35.83 17.08
CA SER A 18 -2.18 35.04 16.74
C SER A 18 -1.92 33.57 17.12
N MET A 19 -2.51 33.11 18.21
CA MET A 19 -2.60 31.69 18.54
C MET A 19 -3.47 31.00 17.49
N GLY A 20 -2.84 30.54 16.40
CA GLY A 20 -3.45 29.61 15.45
C GLY A 20 -3.65 28.27 16.13
N GLY A 21 -4.91 27.86 16.31
CA GLY A 21 -5.30 26.61 16.91
C GLY A 21 -4.65 25.43 16.22
N LEU A 22 -3.97 24.58 16.99
CA LEU A 22 -3.57 23.24 16.61
C LEU A 22 -4.85 22.41 16.43
N GLY A 23 -5.42 22.48 15.22
CA GLY A 23 -6.43 21.53 14.80
C GLY A 23 -5.78 20.16 14.71
N CYS A 24 -6.04 19.27 15.68
CA CYS A 24 -5.86 17.85 15.52
C CYS A 24 -6.77 17.42 14.37
N GLY A 25 -6.24 17.43 13.15
CA GLY A 25 -6.88 16.82 12.01
C GLY A 25 -7.00 15.32 12.30
N SER A 26 -8.20 14.87 12.69
CA SER A 26 -8.57 13.48 12.59
C SER A 26 -8.43 13.11 11.11
N GLY A 27 -7.29 12.50 10.76
CA GLY A 27 -7.01 12.05 9.41
C GLY A 27 -8.11 11.09 8.99
N LYS A 28 -8.99 11.52 8.09
CA LYS A 28 -9.88 10.61 7.38
C LYS A 28 -8.99 9.52 6.77
N PRO A 29 -9.36 8.24 6.89
CA PRO A 29 -8.61 7.17 6.23
C PRO A 29 -8.47 7.54 4.76
N SER A 30 -7.21 7.56 4.26
CA SER A 30 -6.96 7.91 2.87
C SER A 30 -7.64 6.85 2.01
N SER A 31 -8.58 7.27 1.18
CA SER A 31 -9.28 6.43 0.23
C SER A 31 -8.49 6.23 -1.07
N GLU A 32 -7.19 6.48 -1.02
CA GLU A 32 -6.29 6.31 -2.16
C GLU A 32 -5.79 4.87 -2.26
N PRO A 33 -5.46 4.37 -3.45
CA PRO A 33 -4.89 3.03 -3.65
C PRO A 33 -3.67 2.74 -2.78
N ALA A 34 -2.92 3.78 -2.37
CA ALA A 34 -1.83 3.66 -1.42
C ALA A 34 -2.25 3.09 -0.05
N ALA A 35 -3.53 3.24 0.35
CA ALA A 35 -4.03 2.68 1.61
C ALA A 35 -4.01 1.14 1.64
N SER A 36 -4.08 0.49 0.49
CA SER A 36 -4.05 -0.98 0.35
C SER A 36 -2.63 -1.55 0.25
N ILE A 37 -1.60 -0.72 0.08
CA ILE A 37 -0.21 -1.16 -0.07
C ILE A 37 0.26 -1.99 1.13
N GLY A 38 -0.10 -1.56 2.35
CA GLY A 38 0.25 -2.28 3.58
C GLY A 38 -0.37 -3.68 3.63
N GLN A 39 -1.63 -3.81 3.22
CA GLN A 39 -2.34 -5.09 3.15
C GLN A 39 -1.71 -6.02 2.12
N LEU A 40 -1.43 -5.53 0.90
CA LEU A 40 -0.77 -6.30 -0.15
C LEU A 40 0.63 -6.76 0.27
N ARG A 41 1.37 -5.95 1.04
CA ARG A 41 2.67 -6.36 1.61
C ARG A 41 2.50 -7.52 2.59
N THR A 42 1.50 -7.47 3.47
CA THR A 42 1.20 -8.55 4.40
C THR A 42 0.80 -9.83 3.66
N ILE A 43 -0.02 -9.73 2.61
CA ILE A 43 -0.36 -10.85 1.72
C ILE A 43 0.90 -11.45 1.09
N ALA A 44 1.82 -10.62 0.58
CA ALA A 44 3.07 -11.08 -0.02
C ALA A 44 3.94 -11.88 0.97
N ILE A 45 4.04 -11.40 2.22
CA ILE A 45 4.81 -12.07 3.28
C ILE A 45 4.16 -13.43 3.61
N ALA A 46 2.82 -13.46 3.79
CA ALA A 46 2.09 -14.69 4.09
C ALA A 46 2.22 -15.71 2.96
N TYR A 47 2.09 -15.25 1.72
CA TYR A 47 2.24 -16.10 0.53
C TYR A 47 3.64 -16.70 0.42
N GLY A 48 4.68 -15.87 0.63
CA GLY A 48 6.07 -16.33 0.63
C GLY A 48 6.37 -17.35 1.73
N LYS A 49 5.85 -17.09 2.96
CA LYS A 49 5.95 -18.04 4.09
C LYS A 49 5.27 -19.36 3.77
N ALA A 50 4.02 -19.30 3.28
CA ALA A 50 3.27 -20.48 2.85
C ALA A 50 4.04 -21.29 1.79
N THR A 51 4.58 -20.62 0.77
CA THR A 51 5.34 -21.27 -0.31
C THR A 51 6.57 -21.99 0.23
N THR A 52 7.25 -21.40 1.22
CA THR A 52 8.44 -22.00 1.82
C THR A 52 8.10 -23.21 2.69
N GLU A 53 7.07 -23.10 3.57
CA GLU A 53 6.72 -24.15 4.51
C GLU A 53 5.97 -25.33 3.87
N LEU A 54 5.16 -25.05 2.83
CA LEU A 54 4.46 -26.09 2.07
C LEU A 54 5.32 -26.69 0.95
N GLU A 55 6.51 -26.14 0.70
CA GLU A 55 7.38 -26.45 -0.45
C GLU A 55 6.70 -26.24 -1.81
N ARG A 56 5.54 -25.60 -1.82
CA ARG A 56 4.73 -25.23 -2.99
C ARG A 56 3.92 -23.96 -2.69
N PRO A 57 3.47 -23.22 -3.71
CA PRO A 57 2.58 -22.08 -3.48
C PRO A 57 1.22 -22.50 -2.89
N PRO A 58 0.59 -21.64 -2.08
CA PRO A 58 -0.76 -21.89 -1.57
C PRO A 58 -1.75 -21.98 -2.75
N GLN A 59 -2.62 -23.01 -2.73
CA GLN A 59 -3.53 -23.30 -3.85
C GLN A 59 -4.89 -22.61 -3.71
N ASN A 60 -5.18 -22.07 -2.52
CA ASN A 60 -6.46 -21.42 -2.23
C ASN A 60 -6.37 -20.48 -1.03
N LYS A 61 -7.46 -19.74 -0.80
CA LYS A 61 -7.61 -18.80 0.31
C LYS A 61 -7.40 -19.48 1.69
N ALA A 62 -7.93 -20.69 1.88
CA ALA A 62 -7.87 -21.37 3.17
C ALA A 62 -6.42 -21.66 3.57
N GLU A 63 -5.59 -22.11 2.64
CA GLU A 63 -4.16 -22.33 2.89
C GLU A 63 -3.44 -21.01 3.21
N LEU A 64 -3.70 -19.94 2.45
CA LEU A 64 -3.10 -18.63 2.72
C LEU A 64 -3.49 -18.07 4.08
N MET A 65 -4.75 -18.27 4.50
CA MET A 65 -5.28 -17.80 5.78
C MET A 65 -4.54 -18.38 6.99
N LEU A 66 -3.99 -19.58 6.90
CA LEU A 66 -3.20 -20.19 7.98
C LEU A 66 -1.98 -19.33 8.33
N TYR A 67 -1.39 -18.70 7.32
CA TYR A 67 -0.19 -17.85 7.45
C TYR A 67 -0.51 -16.38 7.71
N LEU A 68 -1.69 -15.92 7.30
CA LEU A 68 -2.16 -14.56 7.56
C LEU A 68 -2.49 -14.34 9.04
N LYS A 69 -3.01 -15.34 9.74
CA LYS A 69 -3.40 -15.23 11.16
C LYS A 69 -2.28 -14.69 12.05
N ASP A 70 -1.05 -15.15 11.86
CA ASP A 70 0.12 -14.72 12.63
C ASP A 70 0.55 -13.29 12.32
N LEU A 71 0.23 -12.80 11.12
CA LEU A 71 0.61 -11.48 10.61
C LEU A 71 -0.48 -10.42 10.80
N ALA A 72 -1.69 -10.84 11.17
CA ALA A 72 -2.88 -10.00 11.29
C ALA A 72 -2.93 -9.18 12.59
N LYS A 73 -1.80 -8.90 13.21
CA LYS A 73 -1.73 -8.07 14.42
C LYS A 73 -2.34 -6.70 14.16
N GLY A 74 -3.42 -6.36 14.88
CA GLY A 74 -4.13 -5.09 14.71
C GLY A 74 -5.36 -5.16 13.80
N TYR A 75 -5.73 -6.34 13.33
CA TYR A 75 -7.01 -6.61 12.69
C TYR A 75 -7.89 -7.45 13.64
N ASP A 76 -9.17 -7.12 13.71
CA ASP A 76 -10.14 -7.90 14.51
C ASP A 76 -10.38 -9.27 13.87
N ASP A 77 -10.45 -9.31 12.54
CA ASP A 77 -10.50 -10.55 11.76
C ASP A 77 -9.29 -10.58 10.78
N PRO A 78 -8.47 -11.64 10.79
CA PRO A 78 -7.42 -11.82 9.79
C PRO A 78 -7.91 -11.76 8.33
N ALA A 79 -9.17 -12.10 8.07
CA ALA A 79 -9.77 -12.00 6.75
C ALA A 79 -9.90 -10.55 6.24
N ASP A 80 -9.91 -9.55 7.13
CA ASP A 80 -9.96 -8.13 6.75
C ASP A 80 -8.71 -7.67 6.00
N ILE A 81 -7.58 -8.38 6.17
CA ILE A 81 -6.38 -8.13 5.36
C ILE A 81 -6.65 -8.38 3.88
N LEU A 82 -7.53 -9.32 3.56
CA LEU A 82 -7.88 -9.68 2.19
C LEU A 82 -8.89 -8.73 1.55
N ARG A 83 -9.43 -7.77 2.31
CA ARG A 83 -10.41 -6.77 1.83
C ARG A 83 -9.74 -5.42 1.66
N SER A 84 -9.76 -4.90 0.44
CA SER A 84 -9.19 -3.58 0.14
C SER A 84 -9.84 -2.46 0.96
N LYS A 85 -9.02 -1.57 1.50
CA LYS A 85 -9.47 -0.34 2.20
C LYS A 85 -9.97 0.74 1.23
N VAL A 86 -9.80 0.54 -0.06
CA VAL A 86 -10.10 1.54 -1.10
C VAL A 86 -11.46 1.27 -1.72
N ASP A 87 -11.69 0.09 -2.25
CA ASP A 87 -12.94 -0.28 -2.91
C ASP A 87 -13.85 -1.17 -2.04
N GLY A 88 -13.36 -1.64 -0.88
CA GLY A 88 -14.11 -2.48 0.04
C GLY A 88 -14.29 -3.93 -0.42
N GLU A 89 -13.74 -4.27 -1.58
CA GLU A 89 -13.83 -5.60 -2.16
C GLU A 89 -12.67 -6.48 -1.73
N GLU A 90 -12.82 -7.78 -1.89
CA GLU A 90 -11.74 -8.72 -1.65
C GLU A 90 -10.69 -8.60 -2.76
N PHE A 91 -9.40 -8.57 -2.39
CA PHE A 91 -8.31 -8.60 -3.37
C PHE A 91 -8.44 -9.85 -4.25
N VAL A 92 -8.26 -9.67 -5.54
CA VAL A 92 -8.08 -10.79 -6.45
C VAL A 92 -6.67 -11.34 -6.26
N ILE A 93 -6.54 -12.60 -5.84
CA ILE A 93 -5.26 -13.25 -5.58
C ILE A 93 -5.12 -14.45 -6.51
N HIS A 94 -3.97 -14.54 -7.18
CA HIS A 94 -3.64 -15.66 -8.04
C HIS A 94 -2.94 -16.75 -7.22
N TYR A 95 -3.67 -17.81 -6.92
CA TYR A 95 -3.14 -18.95 -6.18
C TYR A 95 -2.37 -19.90 -7.12
N GLY A 96 -1.48 -20.71 -6.54
CA GLY A 96 -0.70 -21.69 -7.29
C GLY A 96 0.48 -21.11 -8.08
N VAL A 97 0.78 -19.82 -7.93
CA VAL A 97 1.89 -19.17 -8.62
C VAL A 97 3.19 -19.39 -7.85
N ASP A 98 4.11 -20.13 -8.45
CA ASP A 98 5.44 -20.35 -7.84
C ASP A 98 6.40 -19.24 -8.25
N PHE A 99 6.85 -18.49 -7.24
CA PHE A 99 7.77 -17.39 -7.46
C PHE A 99 9.23 -17.82 -7.62
N ARG A 100 9.55 -19.05 -7.25
CA ARG A 100 10.90 -19.59 -7.43
C ARG A 100 11.25 -19.74 -8.90
N ASP A 101 10.22 -19.92 -9.75
CA ASP A 101 10.37 -20.06 -11.20
C ASP A 101 10.41 -18.70 -11.92
N VAL A 102 10.13 -17.61 -11.20
CA VAL A 102 10.17 -16.26 -11.77
C VAL A 102 11.55 -15.63 -11.53
N ALA A 103 12.56 -16.14 -12.21
CA ALA A 103 13.87 -15.50 -12.30
C ALA A 103 13.85 -14.47 -13.44
N GLY A 104 13.52 -13.21 -13.14
CA GLY A 104 13.41 -12.19 -14.17
C GLY A 104 13.69 -10.78 -13.64
N LYS A 105 13.91 -9.88 -14.59
CA LYS A 105 13.99 -8.43 -14.32
C LYS A 105 12.64 -7.93 -13.81
N ASP A 106 12.63 -6.86 -13.03
CA ASP A 106 11.43 -6.28 -12.41
C ASP A 106 10.25 -6.06 -13.38
N ALA A 107 10.54 -5.80 -14.67
CA ALA A 107 9.53 -5.62 -15.72
C ALA A 107 8.74 -6.91 -16.10
N ASP A 108 9.25 -8.08 -15.74
CA ASP A 108 8.65 -9.38 -16.08
C ASP A 108 7.93 -10.04 -14.91
N MET A 109 7.84 -9.37 -13.78
CA MET A 109 7.17 -9.92 -12.59
C MET A 109 5.67 -10.04 -12.81
N PRO A 110 5.09 -11.24 -12.65
CA PRO A 110 3.66 -11.40 -12.81
C PRO A 110 2.87 -10.79 -11.66
N VAL A 111 1.65 -10.38 -11.97
CA VAL A 111 0.67 -9.92 -10.97
C VAL A 111 0.31 -11.08 -10.05
N LEU A 112 0.53 -10.93 -8.75
CA LEU A 112 0.09 -11.90 -7.74
C LEU A 112 -1.29 -11.55 -7.19
N ALA A 113 -1.51 -10.29 -6.86
CA ALA A 113 -2.77 -9.82 -6.30
C ALA A 113 -3.04 -8.37 -6.71
N TYR A 114 -4.32 -7.97 -6.68
CA TYR A 114 -4.69 -6.61 -7.04
C TYR A 114 -6.08 -6.24 -6.49
N GLU A 115 -6.34 -4.94 -6.36
CA GLU A 115 -7.68 -4.39 -6.11
C GLU A 115 -8.59 -4.65 -7.29
N LYS A 116 -9.77 -5.17 -7.00
CA LYS A 116 -10.74 -5.57 -8.03
C LYS A 116 -11.17 -4.40 -8.92
N TYR A 117 -11.52 -3.29 -8.30
CA TYR A 117 -11.98 -2.09 -9.00
C TYR A 117 -10.99 -0.93 -8.89
N GLY A 118 -10.31 -0.79 -7.76
CA GLY A 118 -9.48 0.37 -7.48
C GLY A 118 -10.31 1.65 -7.29
N LYS A 119 -9.69 2.81 -7.52
CA LYS A 119 -10.32 4.12 -7.41
C LYS A 119 -9.65 5.15 -8.31
N ASP A 120 -10.46 6.00 -8.93
CA ASP A 120 -10.01 7.13 -9.77
C ASP A 120 -9.03 6.70 -10.87
N GLY A 121 -9.30 5.56 -11.53
CA GLY A 121 -8.46 5.01 -12.60
C GLY A 121 -7.10 4.50 -12.11
N LYS A 122 -6.98 4.20 -10.81
CA LYS A 122 -5.78 3.63 -10.18
C LYS A 122 -6.15 2.47 -9.28
N ARG A 123 -5.25 1.51 -9.12
CA ARG A 123 -5.39 0.37 -8.22
C ARG A 123 -4.07 -0.04 -7.59
N ALA A 124 -4.14 -0.62 -6.40
CA ALA A 124 -3.01 -1.27 -5.79
C ALA A 124 -2.83 -2.66 -6.40
N VAL A 125 -1.60 -2.97 -6.78
CA VAL A 125 -1.21 -4.21 -7.46
C VAL A 125 0.03 -4.77 -6.78
N LEU A 126 0.03 -6.06 -6.51
CA LEU A 126 1.17 -6.80 -6.01
C LEU A 126 1.86 -7.51 -7.18
N LEU A 127 3.02 -7.02 -7.56
CA LEU A 127 3.89 -7.69 -8.52
C LEU A 127 4.89 -8.53 -7.74
N PHE A 128 4.77 -9.85 -7.80
CA PHE A 128 5.63 -10.78 -7.06
C PHE A 128 5.61 -10.50 -5.53
N ARG A 129 6.56 -9.72 -5.00
CA ARG A 129 6.68 -9.35 -3.57
C ARG A 129 6.48 -7.86 -3.31
N PHE A 130 6.40 -7.06 -4.38
CA PHE A 130 6.42 -5.62 -4.30
C PHE A 130 5.05 -5.06 -4.66
N PRO A 131 4.37 -4.37 -3.73
CA PRO A 131 3.13 -3.69 -4.02
C PRO A 131 3.39 -2.32 -4.65
N PHE A 132 2.61 -1.98 -5.67
CA PHE A 132 2.65 -0.72 -6.41
C PHE A 132 1.25 -0.15 -6.55
N VAL A 133 1.15 1.16 -6.79
CA VAL A 133 -0.04 1.78 -7.36
C VAL A 133 0.16 1.87 -8.87
N LYS A 134 -0.76 1.34 -9.65
CA LYS A 134 -0.77 1.37 -11.11
C LYS A 134 -2.00 2.13 -11.61
N THR A 135 -1.87 2.85 -12.71
CA THR A 135 -3.02 3.30 -13.48
C THR A 135 -3.71 2.10 -14.14
N ASP A 136 -4.97 2.25 -14.54
CA ASP A 136 -5.66 1.16 -15.26
C ASP A 136 -4.96 0.81 -16.57
N GLU A 137 -4.36 1.79 -17.26
CA GLU A 137 -3.55 1.58 -18.46
C GLU A 137 -2.28 0.77 -18.17
N ASP A 138 -1.52 1.15 -17.13
CA ASP A 138 -0.32 0.43 -16.71
C ASP A 138 -0.66 -0.98 -16.23
N PHE A 139 -1.79 -1.14 -15.54
CA PHE A 139 -2.25 -2.44 -15.06
C PHE A 139 -2.66 -3.37 -16.20
N ALA A 140 -3.34 -2.85 -17.24
CA ALA A 140 -3.70 -3.63 -18.42
C ALA A 140 -2.48 -4.21 -19.13
N ASN A 141 -1.34 -3.52 -19.05
CA ASN A 141 -0.05 -3.93 -19.63
C ASN A 141 0.79 -4.82 -18.68
N CYS A 142 0.32 -5.10 -17.46
CA CYS A 142 1.02 -6.01 -16.56
C CYS A 142 1.02 -7.45 -17.09
N LYS A 143 2.07 -8.18 -16.75
CA LYS A 143 2.13 -9.62 -17.01
C LYS A 143 1.29 -10.38 -15.99
N PHE A 144 0.44 -11.26 -16.45
CA PHE A 144 -0.35 -12.15 -15.60
C PHE A 144 0.23 -13.56 -15.59
N PRO A 145 0.06 -14.33 -14.50
CA PRO A 145 0.50 -15.71 -14.46
C PRO A 145 -0.20 -16.55 -15.55
N PRO A 146 0.39 -17.69 -15.98
CA PRO A 146 -0.26 -18.58 -16.91
C PRO A 146 -1.67 -18.97 -16.47
N GLY A 147 -2.62 -18.89 -17.39
CA GLY A 147 -4.04 -19.17 -17.11
C GLY A 147 -4.85 -17.98 -16.61
N TYR A 148 -4.21 -16.87 -16.27
CA TYR A 148 -4.87 -15.62 -15.87
C TYR A 148 -4.74 -14.54 -16.94
N LYS A 149 -5.73 -13.64 -17.01
CA LYS A 149 -5.75 -12.51 -17.95
C LYS A 149 -6.08 -11.21 -17.20
N SER A 150 -5.70 -10.08 -17.80
CA SER A 150 -6.18 -8.79 -17.32
C SER A 150 -7.71 -8.75 -17.34
N PRO A 151 -8.35 -8.23 -16.30
CA PRO A 151 -9.80 -8.01 -16.25
C PRO A 151 -10.25 -6.75 -17.01
N LEU A 152 -9.29 -5.96 -17.57
CA LEU A 152 -9.53 -4.72 -18.33
C LEU A 152 -9.43 -4.97 -19.82
#